data_d80f2cc32a9797233c9e2916be394750
#
_entry.id   d80f2cc32a9797233c9e2916be394750
#
_cell.length_a   1.000
_cell.length_b   1.000
_cell.length_c   1.000
_cell.angle_alpha   90.00
_cell.angle_beta   90.00
_cell.angle_gamma   90.00
#
_symmetry.space_group_name_H-M   'P 1'
#
loop_
_entity.id
_entity.type
_entity.pdbx_description
1 polymer ?
#
loop_
_entity_poly.entity_id
_entity_poly.type
_entity_poly.pdbx_seq_one_letter_code
_entity_poly.pdbx_strand_id
1 'polypeptide(L)'
;MIKIDAKNVDFYYGDFHALKNISMEIEPNTSTAFIGPSGCGKSTFLRLFNRMNDLIPGTRMEGQILIDGRDIYTKSEKVDRLRKNVGMVFQKPNPFPKTIYENVAYGLRVNGVNDENYIEETVVKTLKQVVLWDEVKDKLKESAFALSGGQQQRLCIARALAISPSILLMDEPTSALD
;
A
#
# COMPACT_ATOMS: atom_id res chain seq x y z
N MET A 1 2.65 8.87 21.20
CA MET A 1 1.53 9.21 20.25
C MET A 1 1.30 7.97 19.39
N ILE A 2 0.07 7.48 19.28
CA ILE A 2 -0.25 6.28 18.52
C ILE A 2 -0.43 6.66 17.05
N LYS A 3 0.14 5.87 16.13
CA LYS A 3 0.05 6.10 14.68
C LYS A 3 -1.25 5.54 14.12
N ILE A 4 -1.58 4.28 14.47
CA ILE A 4 -2.84 3.63 14.10
C ILE A 4 -3.47 3.10 15.38
N ASP A 5 -4.74 3.40 15.59
CA ASP A 5 -5.52 2.95 16.74
C ASP A 5 -6.84 2.37 16.23
N ALA A 6 -6.93 1.04 16.26
CA ALA A 6 -8.13 0.28 15.92
C ALA A 6 -8.86 -0.10 17.20
N LYS A 7 -10.16 0.19 17.28
CA LYS A 7 -11.00 -0.01 18.48
C LYS A 7 -12.23 -0.83 18.16
N ASN A 8 -12.33 -2.01 18.77
CA ASN A 8 -13.50 -2.89 18.70
C ASN A 8 -13.97 -3.11 17.26
N VAL A 9 -13.01 -3.39 16.35
CA VAL A 9 -13.28 -3.50 14.92
C VAL A 9 -13.92 -4.83 14.61
N ASP A 10 -15.14 -4.79 14.08
CA ASP A 10 -15.83 -5.90 13.43
C ASP A 10 -15.90 -5.65 11.94
N PHE A 11 -15.71 -6.69 11.14
CA PHE A 11 -15.82 -6.56 9.69
C PHE A 11 -16.55 -7.74 9.06
N TYR A 12 -17.40 -7.43 8.09
CA TYR A 12 -18.30 -8.38 7.45
C TYR A 12 -18.16 -8.35 5.94
N TYR A 13 -18.21 -9.53 5.32
CA TYR A 13 -18.47 -9.73 3.89
C TYR A 13 -19.89 -10.29 3.74
N GLY A 14 -20.88 -9.44 3.39
CA GLY A 14 -22.27 -9.83 3.49
C GLY A 14 -22.62 -10.27 4.92
N ASP A 15 -23.08 -11.52 5.07
CA ASP A 15 -23.41 -12.11 6.38
C ASP A 15 -22.21 -12.77 7.07
N PHE A 16 -21.08 -12.91 6.39
CA PHE A 16 -19.87 -13.54 6.97
C PHE A 16 -19.10 -12.57 7.85
N HIS A 17 -19.04 -12.85 9.16
CA HIS A 17 -18.30 -12.08 10.16
C HIS A 17 -16.81 -12.44 10.11
N ALA A 18 -16.03 -11.69 9.36
CA ALA A 18 -14.63 -11.98 9.05
C ALA A 18 -13.64 -11.53 10.13
N LEU A 19 -13.89 -10.38 10.76
CA LEU A 19 -13.08 -9.88 11.89
C LEU A 19 -14.00 -9.64 13.07
N LYS A 20 -13.58 -10.06 14.27
CA LYS A 20 -14.41 -10.08 15.47
C LYS A 20 -13.72 -9.30 16.59
N ASN A 21 -14.24 -8.12 16.90
CA ASN A 21 -13.83 -7.27 18.02
C ASN A 21 -12.31 -7.08 18.12
N ILE A 22 -11.67 -6.70 17.02
CA ILE A 22 -10.22 -6.49 16.97
C ILE A 22 -9.89 -5.09 17.50
N SER A 23 -9.00 -5.04 18.50
CA SER A 23 -8.42 -3.79 19.00
C SER A 23 -6.91 -3.88 18.94
N MET A 24 -6.25 -2.84 18.42
CA MET A 24 -4.80 -2.81 18.21
C MET A 24 -4.28 -1.38 18.11
N GLU A 25 -3.18 -1.12 18.78
CA GLU A 25 -2.43 0.13 18.66
C GLU A 25 -1.09 -0.13 17.96
N ILE A 26 -0.72 0.75 17.02
CA ILE A 26 0.56 0.71 16.31
C ILE A 26 1.25 2.06 16.53
N GLU A 27 2.48 2.01 17.03
CA GLU A 27 3.28 3.21 17.27
C GLU A 27 3.90 3.77 15.98
N PRO A 28 4.22 5.06 15.93
CA PRO A 28 4.94 5.63 14.79
C PRO A 28 6.38 5.09 14.70
N ASN A 29 6.90 5.04 13.47
CA ASN A 29 8.28 4.60 13.17
C ASN A 29 8.59 3.16 13.62
N THR A 30 7.58 2.30 13.66
CA THR A 30 7.73 0.87 13.98
C THR A 30 7.39 0.01 12.76
N SER A 31 7.94 -1.21 12.74
CA SER A 31 7.52 -2.27 11.84
C SER A 31 6.68 -3.28 12.63
N THR A 32 5.43 -3.48 12.21
CA THR A 32 4.50 -4.42 12.84
C THR A 32 4.16 -5.53 11.86
N ALA A 33 4.35 -6.79 12.26
CA ALA A 33 4.00 -7.96 11.46
C ALA A 33 2.76 -8.66 12.02
N PHE A 34 1.79 -8.93 11.15
CA PHE A 34 0.64 -9.79 11.49
C PHE A 34 0.97 -11.25 11.17
N ILE A 35 1.01 -12.08 12.19
CA ILE A 35 1.34 -13.50 12.06
C ILE A 35 0.09 -14.33 12.40
N GLY A 36 -0.17 -15.36 11.59
CA GLY A 36 -1.29 -16.27 11.81
C GLY A 36 -1.54 -17.14 10.58
N PRO A 37 -2.40 -18.17 10.70
CA PRO A 37 -2.70 -19.09 9.61
C PRO A 37 -3.33 -18.39 8.41
N SER A 38 -3.30 -19.06 7.25
CA SER A 38 -4.01 -18.57 6.06
C SER A 38 -5.51 -18.46 6.35
N GLY A 39 -6.14 -17.39 5.85
CA GLY A 39 -7.57 -17.15 6.02
C GLY A 39 -8.00 -16.57 7.38
N CYS A 40 -7.09 -16.32 8.33
CA CYS A 40 -7.46 -15.75 9.64
C CYS A 40 -7.79 -14.25 9.63
N GLY A 41 -7.80 -13.59 8.45
CA GLY A 41 -8.22 -12.19 8.32
C GLY A 41 -7.10 -11.15 8.25
N LYS A 42 -5.80 -11.53 8.20
CA LYS A 42 -4.67 -10.58 8.16
C LYS A 42 -4.80 -9.55 7.04
N SER A 43 -4.98 -10.02 5.81
CA SER A 43 -5.14 -9.15 4.63
C SER A 43 -6.42 -8.30 4.71
N THR A 44 -7.50 -8.85 5.27
CA THR A 44 -8.74 -8.11 5.50
C THR A 44 -8.50 -6.95 6.46
N PHE A 45 -7.86 -7.21 7.61
CA PHE A 45 -7.56 -6.19 8.60
C PHE A 45 -6.58 -5.13 8.06
N LEU A 46 -5.52 -5.57 7.36
CA LEU A 46 -4.54 -4.67 6.73
C LEU A 46 -5.21 -3.68 5.78
N ARG A 47 -6.13 -4.16 4.93
CA ARG A 47 -6.86 -3.36 3.94
C ARG A 47 -7.90 -2.40 4.53
N LEU A 48 -8.21 -2.50 5.81
CA LEU A 48 -9.05 -1.51 6.49
C LEU A 48 -8.32 -0.17 6.65
N PHE A 49 -7.01 -0.18 6.85
CA PHE A 49 -6.24 1.05 7.11
C PHE A 49 -6.16 2.02 5.90
N ASN A 50 -6.42 1.53 4.69
CA ASN A 50 -6.52 2.36 3.49
C ASN A 50 -7.89 2.28 2.81
N ARG A 51 -8.88 1.66 3.48
CA ARG A 51 -10.25 1.51 2.99
C ARG A 51 -10.35 0.79 1.63
N MET A 52 -9.40 -0.13 1.35
CA MET A 52 -9.47 -0.93 0.10
C MET A 52 -10.65 -1.90 0.11
N ASN A 53 -11.11 -2.32 1.29
CA ASN A 53 -12.28 -3.19 1.40
C ASN A 53 -13.59 -2.51 0.98
N ASP A 54 -13.65 -1.17 0.96
CA ASP A 54 -14.82 -0.42 0.47
C ASP A 54 -15.11 -0.69 -1.02
N LEU A 55 -14.13 -1.19 -1.77
CA LEU A 55 -14.29 -1.56 -3.18
C LEU A 55 -15.02 -2.90 -3.38
N ILE A 56 -15.25 -3.64 -2.30
CA ILE A 56 -15.94 -4.93 -2.33
C ILE A 56 -17.41 -4.71 -1.95
N PRO A 57 -18.36 -4.95 -2.87
CA PRO A 57 -19.78 -4.78 -2.56
C PRO A 57 -20.23 -5.63 -1.37
N GLY A 58 -21.14 -5.07 -0.57
CA GLY A 58 -21.72 -5.78 0.57
C GLY A 58 -20.81 -5.89 1.79
N THR A 59 -19.71 -5.14 1.86
CA THR A 59 -18.87 -5.09 3.06
C THR A 59 -19.41 -4.08 4.07
N ARG A 60 -19.21 -4.37 5.36
CA ARG A 60 -19.58 -3.51 6.48
C ARG A 60 -18.51 -3.57 7.57
N MET A 61 -18.14 -2.41 8.08
CA MET A 61 -17.22 -2.26 9.20
C MET A 61 -17.93 -1.58 10.37
N GLU A 62 -17.74 -2.10 11.58
CA GLU A 62 -18.17 -1.52 12.84
C GLU A 62 -16.94 -1.27 13.72
N GLY A 63 -17.08 -0.44 14.74
CA GLY A 63 -15.96 0.02 15.54
C GLY A 63 -15.31 1.28 14.95
N GLN A 64 -14.03 1.51 15.27
CA GLN A 64 -13.34 2.74 14.88
C GLN A 64 -11.89 2.45 14.48
N ILE A 65 -11.39 3.17 13.48
CA ILE A 65 -9.97 3.16 13.11
C ILE A 65 -9.48 4.60 13.00
N LEU A 66 -8.53 4.96 13.86
CA LEU A 66 -7.90 6.27 13.88
C LEU A 66 -6.49 6.18 13.28
N ILE A 67 -6.15 7.13 12.40
CA ILE A 67 -4.79 7.37 11.93
C ILE A 67 -4.40 8.79 12.32
N ASP A 68 -3.30 8.95 13.05
CA ASP A 68 -2.88 10.23 13.63
C ASP A 68 -4.03 10.92 14.40
N GLY A 69 -4.83 10.13 15.14
CA GLY A 69 -5.97 10.59 15.93
C GLY A 69 -7.23 10.96 15.13
N ARG A 70 -7.25 10.74 13.82
CA ARG A 70 -8.41 11.02 12.95
C ARG A 70 -9.09 9.74 12.54
N ASP A 71 -10.40 9.66 12.71
CA ASP A 71 -11.19 8.52 12.26
C ASP A 71 -11.30 8.50 10.73
N ILE A 72 -10.75 7.44 10.13
CA ILE A 72 -10.68 7.28 8.68
C ILE A 72 -11.98 6.77 8.05
N TYR A 73 -12.99 6.40 8.85
CA TYR A 73 -14.30 5.93 8.36
C TYR A 73 -15.41 6.98 8.47
N THR A 74 -15.07 8.22 8.83
CA THR A 74 -16.03 9.33 8.81
C THR A 74 -16.43 9.68 7.37
N LYS A 75 -17.66 10.22 7.21
CA LYS A 75 -18.18 10.69 5.90
C LYS A 75 -17.37 11.86 5.33
N SER A 76 -16.66 12.60 6.16
CA SER A 76 -15.83 13.75 5.77
C SER A 76 -14.44 13.35 5.29
N GLU A 77 -14.01 12.10 5.52
CA GLU A 77 -12.67 11.65 5.11
C GLU A 77 -12.58 11.50 3.59
N LYS A 78 -11.56 12.15 3.02
CA LYS A 78 -11.26 12.04 1.59
C LYS A 78 -10.40 10.80 1.33
N VAL A 79 -11.01 9.75 0.82
CA VAL A 79 -10.35 8.44 0.58
C VAL A 79 -9.10 8.56 -0.29
N ASP A 80 -9.10 9.44 -1.29
CA ASP A 80 -7.92 9.65 -2.15
C ASP A 80 -6.74 10.21 -1.35
N ARG A 81 -7.00 11.16 -0.42
CA ARG A 81 -5.98 11.69 0.48
C ARG A 81 -5.47 10.63 1.45
N LEU A 82 -6.38 9.81 1.98
CA LEU A 82 -6.02 8.68 2.83
C LEU A 82 -5.07 7.73 2.08
N ARG A 83 -5.44 7.29 0.86
CA ARG A 83 -4.66 6.36 0.04
C ARG A 83 -3.33 6.93 -0.44
N LYS A 84 -3.20 8.24 -0.55
CA LYS A 84 -1.90 8.90 -0.78
C LYS A 84 -0.98 8.72 0.43
N ASN A 85 -1.50 8.85 1.65
CA ASN A 85 -0.73 8.75 2.88
C ASN A 85 -0.50 7.31 3.36
N VAL A 86 -1.37 6.38 2.96
CA VAL A 86 -1.32 4.96 3.33
C VAL A 86 -1.12 4.13 2.08
N GLY A 87 0.16 3.96 1.69
CA GLY A 87 0.56 3.16 0.54
C GLY A 87 0.31 1.67 0.76
N MET A 88 0.15 0.92 -0.32
CA MET A 88 -0.05 -0.52 -0.25
C MET A 88 0.74 -1.27 -1.32
N VAL A 89 1.38 -2.35 -0.89
CA VAL A 89 2.01 -3.37 -1.74
C VAL A 89 1.21 -4.65 -1.61
N PHE A 90 0.74 -5.19 -2.74
CA PHE A 90 -0.08 -6.40 -2.79
C PHE A 90 0.79 -7.66 -2.85
N GLN A 91 0.24 -8.78 -2.42
CA GLN A 91 0.87 -10.09 -2.47
C GLN A 91 1.33 -10.47 -3.88
N LYS A 92 0.46 -10.27 -4.88
CA LYS A 92 0.83 -10.48 -6.29
C LYS A 92 1.29 -9.16 -6.90
N PRO A 93 2.45 -9.15 -7.61
CA PRO A 93 2.87 -7.97 -8.35
C PRO A 93 1.78 -7.47 -9.28
N ASN A 94 1.55 -6.17 -9.29
CA ASN A 94 0.52 -5.54 -10.12
C ASN A 94 1.06 -4.28 -10.80
N PRO A 95 2.13 -4.37 -11.61
CA PRO A 95 2.61 -3.22 -12.35
C PRO A 95 1.54 -2.73 -13.32
N PHE A 96 1.53 -1.43 -13.57
CA PHE A 96 0.67 -0.86 -14.61
C PHE A 96 1.19 -1.25 -15.99
N PRO A 97 0.31 -1.34 -17.03
CA PRO A 97 0.70 -1.59 -18.43
C PRO A 97 1.42 -0.35 -19.03
N LYS A 98 2.54 0.00 -18.44
CA LYS A 98 3.37 1.16 -18.70
C LYS A 98 4.84 0.76 -18.62
N THR A 99 5.73 1.69 -18.93
CA THR A 99 7.17 1.48 -18.77
C THR A 99 7.57 1.35 -17.29
N ILE A 100 8.80 0.87 -17.05
CA ILE A 100 9.39 0.80 -15.70
C ILE A 100 9.40 2.19 -15.08
N TYR A 101 9.88 3.19 -15.80
CA TYR A 101 9.90 4.59 -15.37
C TYR A 101 8.50 5.11 -15.01
N GLU A 102 7.54 4.93 -15.92
CA GLU A 102 6.18 5.43 -15.74
C GLU A 102 5.45 4.75 -14.57
N ASN A 103 5.78 3.51 -14.25
CA ASN A 103 5.21 2.87 -13.05
C ASN A 103 5.58 3.63 -11.77
N VAL A 104 6.82 4.08 -11.63
CA VAL A 104 7.28 4.82 -10.45
C VAL A 104 6.81 6.27 -10.48
N ALA A 105 6.93 6.94 -11.64
CA ALA A 105 6.57 8.34 -11.84
C ALA A 105 5.06 8.60 -11.72
N TYR A 106 4.22 7.59 -11.99
CA TYR A 106 2.77 7.74 -12.11
C TYR A 106 2.13 8.38 -10.87
N GLY A 107 2.48 7.90 -9.69
CA GLY A 107 1.92 8.42 -8.44
C GLY A 107 2.27 9.89 -8.19
N LEU A 108 3.47 10.32 -8.58
CA LEU A 108 3.90 11.72 -8.48
C LEU A 108 3.06 12.61 -9.39
N ARG A 109 2.92 12.24 -10.66
CA ARG A 109 2.15 13.00 -11.65
C ARG A 109 0.67 13.10 -11.30
N VAL A 110 0.04 12.01 -10.89
CA VAL A 110 -1.37 12.02 -10.45
C VAL A 110 -1.57 12.91 -9.23
N ASN A 111 -0.56 13.06 -8.37
CA ASN A 111 -0.59 13.96 -7.22
C ASN A 111 -0.17 15.41 -7.55
N GLY A 112 -0.05 15.77 -8.84
CA GLY A 112 0.19 17.14 -9.29
C GLY A 112 1.65 17.57 -9.29
N VAL A 113 2.61 16.65 -9.19
CA VAL A 113 4.03 16.96 -9.36
C VAL A 113 4.32 17.09 -10.87
N ASN A 114 4.76 18.28 -11.29
CA ASN A 114 5.05 18.61 -12.69
C ASN A 114 6.55 18.89 -12.94
N ASP A 115 7.37 18.88 -11.90
CA ASP A 115 8.82 19.05 -12.00
C ASP A 115 9.45 17.73 -12.45
N GLU A 116 9.84 17.65 -13.72
CA GLU A 116 10.42 16.44 -14.31
C GLU A 116 11.78 16.09 -13.67
N ASN A 117 12.58 17.06 -13.24
CA ASN A 117 13.85 16.78 -12.55
C ASN A 117 13.59 16.10 -11.21
N TYR A 118 12.64 16.63 -10.43
CA TYR A 118 12.24 16.01 -9.16
C TYR A 118 11.66 14.60 -9.37
N ILE A 119 10.88 14.40 -10.43
CA ILE A 119 10.32 13.07 -10.76
C ILE A 119 11.46 12.10 -11.08
N GLU A 120 12.42 12.49 -11.93
CA GLU A 120 13.56 11.66 -12.32
C GLU A 120 14.42 11.28 -11.09
N GLU A 121 14.78 12.26 -10.27
CA GLU A 121 15.52 12.03 -9.03
C GLU A 121 14.79 11.05 -8.10
N THR A 122 13.47 11.22 -7.96
CA THR A 122 12.65 10.34 -7.10
C THR A 122 12.58 8.92 -7.68
N VAL A 123 12.45 8.76 -9.00
CA VAL A 123 12.46 7.45 -9.66
C VAL A 123 13.80 6.73 -9.40
N VAL A 124 14.92 7.41 -9.65
CA VAL A 124 16.26 6.85 -9.40
C VAL A 124 16.42 6.47 -7.93
N LYS A 125 16.07 7.38 -7.03
CA LYS A 125 16.16 7.16 -5.57
C LYS A 125 15.38 5.92 -5.14
N THR A 126 14.10 5.82 -5.52
CA THR A 126 13.25 4.71 -5.08
C THR A 126 13.65 3.38 -5.69
N LEU A 127 14.09 3.35 -6.96
CA LEU A 127 14.63 2.15 -7.59
C LEU A 127 15.92 1.67 -6.89
N LYS A 128 16.77 2.59 -6.42
CA LYS A 128 17.95 2.26 -5.59
C LYS A 128 17.53 1.71 -4.23
N GLN A 129 16.54 2.31 -3.57
CA GLN A 129 16.05 1.85 -2.26
C GLN A 129 15.54 0.41 -2.28
N VAL A 130 14.94 -0.03 -3.38
CA VAL A 130 14.45 -1.41 -3.56
C VAL A 130 15.46 -2.33 -4.24
N VAL A 131 16.72 -1.90 -4.39
CA VAL A 131 17.81 -2.68 -5.02
C VAL A 131 17.43 -3.17 -6.42
N LEU A 132 16.76 -2.33 -7.21
CA LEU A 132 16.34 -2.65 -8.59
C LEU A 132 17.09 -1.81 -9.63
N TRP A 133 17.68 -0.67 -9.23
CA TRP A 133 18.28 0.31 -10.13
C TRP A 133 19.29 -0.31 -11.09
N ASP A 134 20.26 -1.06 -10.61
CA ASP A 134 21.35 -1.60 -11.44
C ASP A 134 20.86 -2.62 -12.47
N GLU A 135 19.71 -3.24 -12.22
CA GLU A 135 19.10 -4.21 -13.13
C GLU A 135 18.27 -3.55 -14.23
N VAL A 136 17.82 -2.29 -14.02
CA VAL A 136 16.84 -1.64 -14.92
C VAL A 136 17.26 -0.28 -15.47
N LYS A 137 18.37 0.31 -15.03
CA LYS A 137 18.82 1.67 -15.40
C LYS A 137 18.92 1.90 -16.92
N ASP A 138 19.30 0.87 -17.67
CA ASP A 138 19.47 0.95 -19.13
C ASP A 138 18.20 0.61 -19.92
N LYS A 139 17.12 0.21 -19.23
CA LYS A 139 15.84 -0.22 -19.83
C LYS A 139 14.60 0.39 -19.21
N LEU A 140 14.72 1.58 -18.60
CA LEU A 140 13.63 2.29 -17.93
C LEU A 140 12.42 2.56 -18.84
N LYS A 141 12.62 2.64 -20.15
CA LYS A 141 11.56 2.84 -21.15
C LYS A 141 10.90 1.55 -21.62
N GLU A 142 11.40 0.39 -21.21
CA GLU A 142 10.79 -0.90 -21.53
C GLU A 142 9.55 -1.16 -20.68
N SER A 143 8.71 -2.09 -21.15
CA SER A 143 7.50 -2.50 -20.43
C SER A 143 7.83 -3.12 -19.08
N ALA A 144 7.09 -2.72 -18.04
CA ALA A 144 7.21 -3.31 -16.72
C ALA A 144 6.88 -4.82 -16.70
N PHE A 145 6.10 -5.30 -17.66
CA PHE A 145 5.78 -6.74 -17.79
C PHE A 145 6.95 -7.59 -18.33
N ALA A 146 8.00 -6.96 -18.86
CA ALA A 146 9.22 -7.67 -19.27
C ALA A 146 10.10 -8.08 -18.08
N LEU A 147 9.81 -7.56 -16.88
CA LEU A 147 10.52 -7.89 -15.65
C LEU A 147 10.09 -9.25 -15.09
N SER A 148 11.01 -9.92 -14.38
CA SER A 148 10.69 -11.12 -13.60
C SER A 148 9.69 -10.80 -12.46
N GLY A 149 9.04 -11.82 -11.88
CA GLY A 149 8.07 -11.63 -10.79
C GLY A 149 8.67 -10.87 -9.60
N GLY A 150 9.87 -11.24 -9.16
CA GLY A 150 10.57 -10.55 -8.08
C GLY A 150 10.95 -9.10 -8.43
N GLN A 151 11.36 -8.83 -9.69
CA GLN A 151 11.63 -7.47 -10.17
C GLN A 151 10.34 -6.64 -10.22
N GLN A 152 9.22 -7.23 -10.70
CA GLN A 152 7.92 -6.57 -10.70
C GLN A 152 7.46 -6.23 -9.27
N GLN A 153 7.68 -7.12 -8.30
CA GLN A 153 7.35 -6.84 -6.90
C GLN A 153 8.17 -5.68 -6.35
N ARG A 154 9.48 -5.67 -6.58
CA ARG A 154 10.34 -4.54 -6.19
C ARG A 154 9.94 -3.24 -6.90
N LEU A 155 9.52 -3.29 -8.17
CA LEU A 155 8.98 -2.14 -8.88
C LEU A 155 7.70 -1.61 -8.24
N CYS A 156 6.78 -2.49 -7.81
CA CYS A 156 5.56 -2.10 -7.10
C CYS A 156 5.86 -1.46 -5.73
N ILE A 157 6.91 -1.93 -5.05
CA ILE A 157 7.39 -1.29 -3.81
C ILE A 157 7.96 0.10 -4.11
N ALA A 158 8.82 0.25 -5.13
CA ALA A 158 9.37 1.54 -5.55
C ALA A 158 8.25 2.55 -5.90
N ARG A 159 7.22 2.09 -6.64
CA ARG A 159 6.03 2.89 -6.96
C ARG A 159 5.31 3.38 -5.71
N ALA A 160 5.14 2.52 -4.70
CA ALA A 160 4.50 2.90 -3.46
C ALA A 160 5.34 3.89 -2.63
N LEU A 161 6.66 3.74 -2.62
CA LEU A 161 7.59 4.63 -1.92
C LEU A 161 7.73 6.01 -2.56
N ALA A 162 7.56 6.11 -3.89
CA ALA A 162 7.77 7.35 -4.64
C ALA A 162 6.93 8.53 -4.14
N ILE A 163 5.71 8.27 -3.66
CA ILE A 163 4.81 9.29 -3.10
C ILE A 163 5.08 9.57 -1.61
N SER A 164 6.12 8.96 -1.03
CA SER A 164 6.53 9.14 0.38
C SER A 164 5.36 8.97 1.37
N PRO A 165 4.65 7.83 1.37
CA PRO A 165 3.52 7.61 2.27
C PRO A 165 3.99 7.59 3.73
N SER A 166 3.14 8.03 4.65
CA SER A 166 3.43 7.99 6.09
C SER A 166 3.24 6.60 6.70
N ILE A 167 2.50 5.73 6.01
CA ILE A 167 2.30 4.32 6.36
C ILE A 167 2.45 3.50 5.08
N LEU A 168 3.19 2.40 5.16
CA LEU A 168 3.28 1.43 4.06
C LEU A 168 2.73 0.08 4.52
N LEU A 169 1.64 -0.35 3.89
CA LEU A 169 1.03 -1.66 4.11
C LEU A 169 1.63 -2.67 3.13
N MET A 170 2.02 -3.83 3.65
CA MET A 170 2.58 -4.92 2.83
C MET A 170 1.79 -6.20 3.08
N ASP A 171 1.09 -6.69 2.06
CA ASP A 171 0.30 -7.92 2.11
C ASP A 171 1.16 -9.06 1.54
N GLU A 172 1.80 -9.86 2.39
CA GLU A 172 2.71 -10.98 2.06
C GLU A 172 3.74 -10.63 0.95
N PRO A 173 4.56 -9.56 1.13
CA PRO A 173 5.37 -8.98 0.05
C PRO A 173 6.49 -9.89 -0.46
N THR A 174 6.85 -10.94 0.26
CA THR A 174 7.95 -11.86 -0.08
C THR A 174 7.50 -13.10 -0.85
N SER A 175 6.20 -13.35 -0.97
CA SER A 175 5.67 -14.55 -1.65
C SER A 175 6.00 -14.63 -3.16
N ALA A 176 6.48 -13.53 -3.75
CA ALA A 176 6.92 -13.45 -5.15
C ALA A 176 8.45 -13.34 -5.30
N LEU A 177 9.21 -13.46 -4.21
CA LEU A 177 10.67 -13.29 -4.20
C LEU A 177 11.43 -14.63 -4.16
N ASP A 178 10.73 -15.76 -4.12
CA ASP A 178 11.30 -17.13 -4.15
C ASP A 178 11.56 -17.60 -5.58
#